data_a740004dcf4ba337836072c97388071f
#
_entry.id   a740004dcf4ba337836072c97388071f
#
_cell.length_a   1.000
_cell.length_b   1.000
_cell.length_c   1.000
_cell.angle_alpha   90.00
_cell.angle_beta   90.00
_cell.angle_gamma   90.00
#
_symmetry.space_group_name_H-M   'P 1'
#
loop_
_entity.id
_entity.type
_entity.pdbx_description
1 polymer ?
#
loop_
_entity_poly.entity_id
_entity_poly.type
_entity_poly.pdbx_seq_one_letter_code
_entity_poly.pdbx_strand_id
1 'polypeptide(L)'
;MINAVIFDFGNVLYSFRVMTFLEHLARRSTCTVPELLKLMPEISRLAVEYETGLITSDQFFQQITELAKIRISRQEFIDSYCAIFTRIESTATLIRALKPRYRLGLLSNTNEWHFENCIRTVDVFPLFDAVTLSYKVHAMKPTAAIYADMLHKLGLEPGACLYIDDIPEYVQAARHLGMNAVTYTGHDVLLRDLRAHQMEI
;
A
#
# COMPACT_ATOMS: atom_id res chain seq x y z
N MET A 1 8.71 -14.59 -20.44
CA MET A 1 7.40 -15.13 -19.97
C MET A 1 7.19 -14.62 -18.52
N ILE A 2 6.00 -14.14 -18.20
CA ILE A 2 5.66 -13.69 -16.84
C ILE A 2 5.42 -14.91 -15.96
N ASN A 3 6.08 -14.94 -14.79
CA ASN A 3 5.99 -16.01 -13.80
C ASN A 3 5.40 -15.51 -12.47
N ALA A 4 5.45 -14.20 -12.22
CA ALA A 4 4.87 -13.59 -11.04
C ALA A 4 4.13 -12.29 -11.36
N VAL A 5 3.07 -12.02 -10.58
CA VAL A 5 2.34 -10.74 -10.58
C VAL A 5 2.48 -10.11 -9.20
N ILE A 6 2.95 -8.87 -9.20
CA ILE A 6 3.18 -8.11 -7.97
C ILE A 6 2.17 -6.97 -7.93
N PHE A 7 1.39 -6.91 -6.86
CA PHE A 7 0.36 -5.90 -6.65
C PHE A 7 0.80 -4.87 -5.62
N ASP A 8 0.50 -3.60 -5.86
CA ASP A 8 0.36 -2.65 -4.76
C ASP A 8 -0.93 -2.91 -3.98
N PHE A 9 -1.04 -2.34 -2.78
CA PHE A 9 -2.24 -2.43 -1.95
C PHE A 9 -3.17 -1.21 -2.18
N GLY A 10 -2.65 0.00 -2.00
CA GLY A 10 -3.41 1.25 -2.08
C GLY A 10 -3.92 1.52 -3.49
N ASN A 11 -5.20 1.87 -3.64
CA ASN A 11 -5.89 2.13 -4.91
C ASN A 11 -5.82 1.01 -5.97
N VAL A 12 -5.16 -0.10 -5.68
CA VAL A 12 -5.11 -1.31 -6.52
C VAL A 12 -5.96 -2.43 -5.93
N LEU A 13 -5.72 -2.81 -4.69
CA LEU A 13 -6.53 -3.81 -3.96
C LEU A 13 -7.57 -3.17 -3.04
N TYR A 14 -7.22 -2.05 -2.42
CA TYR A 14 -8.09 -1.22 -1.57
C TYR A 14 -7.95 0.25 -1.92
N SER A 15 -9.04 0.94 -2.22
CA SER A 15 -9.05 2.39 -2.26
C SER A 15 -8.95 2.96 -0.85
N PHE A 16 -8.41 4.17 -0.71
CA PHE A 16 -8.34 4.84 0.60
C PHE A 16 -8.67 6.33 0.50
N ARG A 17 -9.21 6.87 1.60
CA ARG A 17 -9.59 8.28 1.71
C ARG A 17 -9.05 8.88 3.00
N VAL A 18 -7.97 9.65 2.89
CA VAL A 18 -7.34 10.32 4.06
C VAL A 18 -8.32 11.27 4.76
N MET A 19 -9.26 11.88 4.02
CA MET A 19 -10.30 12.74 4.61
C MET A 19 -11.13 12.02 5.68
N THR A 20 -11.41 10.73 5.52
CA THR A 20 -12.12 9.93 6.53
C THR A 20 -11.38 9.93 7.87
N PHE A 21 -10.05 9.79 7.84
CA PHE A 21 -9.23 9.87 9.04
C PHE A 21 -9.30 11.28 9.68
N LEU A 22 -9.13 12.34 8.90
CA LEU A 22 -9.19 13.71 9.40
C LEU A 22 -10.56 14.04 10.00
N GLU A 23 -11.65 13.58 9.40
CA GLU A 23 -13.00 13.73 9.93
C GLU A 23 -13.19 13.00 11.27
N HIS A 24 -12.63 11.80 11.41
CA HIS A 24 -12.63 11.06 12.68
C HIS A 24 -11.81 11.77 13.77
N LEU A 25 -10.62 12.25 13.41
CA LEU A 25 -9.77 13.00 14.34
C LEU A 25 -10.45 14.31 14.80
N ALA A 26 -11.09 15.05 13.90
CA ALA A 26 -11.76 16.32 14.23
C ALA A 26 -12.87 16.15 15.30
N ARG A 27 -13.54 14.98 15.34
CA ARG A 27 -14.55 14.67 16.36
C ARG A 27 -13.95 14.53 17.79
N ARG A 28 -12.66 14.32 17.90
CA ARG A 28 -11.91 14.08 19.16
C ARG A 28 -10.84 15.14 19.41
N SER A 29 -10.73 16.13 18.56
CA SER A 29 -9.77 17.21 18.59
C SER A 29 -10.44 18.53 19.01
N THR A 30 -9.64 19.46 19.51
CA THR A 30 -10.03 20.88 19.59
C THR A 30 -9.84 21.59 18.24
N CYS A 31 -9.21 20.96 17.27
CA CYS A 31 -9.03 21.46 15.91
C CYS A 31 -10.22 21.05 15.01
N THR A 32 -10.66 21.96 14.19
CA THR A 32 -11.62 21.70 13.11
C THR A 32 -10.93 20.99 11.92
N VAL A 33 -11.71 20.39 11.02
CA VAL A 33 -11.14 19.78 9.78
C VAL A 33 -10.29 20.76 8.97
N PRO A 34 -10.71 22.05 8.76
CA PRO A 34 -9.85 23.03 8.07
C PRO A 34 -8.53 23.32 8.80
N GLU A 35 -8.50 23.26 10.13
CA GLU A 35 -7.27 23.43 10.91
C GLU A 35 -6.38 22.19 10.79
N LEU A 36 -6.94 20.99 10.83
CA LEU A 36 -6.20 19.75 10.58
C LEU A 36 -5.63 19.70 9.15
N LEU A 37 -6.34 20.21 8.17
CA LEU A 37 -5.82 20.32 6.80
C LEU A 37 -4.60 21.25 6.70
N LYS A 38 -4.48 22.27 7.53
CA LYS A 38 -3.28 23.12 7.59
C LYS A 38 -2.07 22.38 8.18
N LEU A 39 -2.32 21.33 8.97
CA LEU A 39 -1.28 20.48 9.54
C LEU A 39 -0.87 19.32 8.62
N MET A 40 -1.48 19.20 7.43
CA MET A 40 -1.19 18.10 6.50
C MET A 40 0.30 17.96 6.11
N PRO A 41 1.09 19.03 5.93
CA PRO A 41 2.51 18.89 5.66
C PRO A 41 3.24 18.10 6.76
N GLU A 42 2.96 18.43 8.04
CA GLU A 42 3.56 17.78 9.20
C GLU A 42 3.01 16.36 9.40
N ILE A 43 1.71 16.16 9.22
CA ILE A 43 1.06 14.83 9.27
C ILE A 43 1.65 13.93 8.19
N SER A 44 1.83 14.43 6.97
CA SER A 44 2.41 13.67 5.85
C SER A 44 3.88 13.31 6.13
N ARG A 45 4.67 14.23 6.69
CA ARG A 45 6.05 13.94 7.09
C ARG A 45 6.10 12.81 8.11
N LEU A 46 5.27 12.85 9.15
CA LEU A 46 5.18 11.80 10.16
C LEU A 46 4.72 10.46 9.57
N ALA A 47 3.77 10.50 8.63
CA ALA A 47 3.32 9.30 7.91
C ALA A 47 4.47 8.66 7.12
N VAL A 48 5.26 9.46 6.38
CA VAL A 48 6.44 8.97 5.64
C VAL A 48 7.49 8.37 6.58
N GLU A 49 7.78 9.01 7.71
CA GLU A 49 8.71 8.48 8.71
C GLU A 49 8.21 7.15 9.29
N TYR A 50 6.91 7.02 9.54
CA TYR A 50 6.29 5.80 10.04
C TYR A 50 6.25 4.70 8.97
N GLU A 51 5.92 5.04 7.72
CA GLU A 51 5.92 4.11 6.59
C GLU A 51 7.33 3.68 6.15
N THR A 52 8.35 4.44 6.53
CA THR A 52 9.76 4.04 6.33
C THR A 52 10.33 3.28 7.53
N GLY A 53 9.57 3.20 8.65
CA GLY A 53 10.01 2.56 9.88
C GLY A 53 11.07 3.36 10.65
N LEU A 54 11.15 4.68 10.43
CA LEU A 54 12.05 5.59 11.15
C LEU A 54 11.50 5.95 12.53
N ILE A 55 10.19 5.88 12.71
CA ILE A 55 9.52 6.06 14.00
C ILE A 55 8.63 4.84 14.28
N THR A 56 8.46 4.56 15.58
CA THR A 56 7.59 3.48 16.05
C THR A 56 6.11 3.88 16.01
N SER A 57 5.22 2.91 16.09
CA SER A 57 3.77 3.14 16.21
C SER A 57 3.42 4.05 17.39
N ASP A 58 4.12 3.89 18.53
CA ASP A 58 3.89 4.73 19.72
C ASP A 58 4.35 6.17 19.50
N GLN A 59 5.50 6.37 18.85
CA GLN A 59 6.00 7.70 18.50
C GLN A 59 5.08 8.39 17.49
N PHE A 60 4.58 7.66 16.49
CA PHE A 60 3.62 8.19 15.53
C PHE A 60 2.33 8.64 16.24
N PHE A 61 1.76 7.78 17.09
CA PHE A 61 0.56 8.10 17.87
C PHE A 61 0.75 9.35 18.71
N GLN A 62 1.83 9.39 19.49
CA GLN A 62 2.12 10.52 20.37
C GLN A 62 2.24 11.82 19.57
N GLN A 63 3.05 11.83 18.51
CA GLN A 63 3.29 13.03 17.71
C GLN A 63 2.02 13.53 17.00
N ILE A 64 1.20 12.63 16.45
CA ILE A 64 -0.08 13.03 15.81
C ILE A 64 -1.07 13.57 16.84
N THR A 65 -1.18 12.92 18.01
CA THR A 65 -2.13 13.36 19.04
C THR A 65 -1.74 14.71 19.66
N GLU A 66 -0.45 14.95 19.84
CA GLU A 66 0.08 16.26 20.29
C GLU A 66 -0.14 17.34 19.22
N LEU A 67 0.25 17.07 17.97
CA LEU A 67 0.15 18.00 16.84
C LEU A 67 -1.30 18.44 16.60
N ALA A 68 -2.22 17.48 16.56
CA ALA A 68 -3.63 17.72 16.26
C ALA A 68 -4.49 17.95 17.53
N LYS A 69 -3.87 18.05 18.72
CA LYS A 69 -4.53 18.28 20.02
C LYS A 69 -5.71 17.33 20.26
N ILE A 70 -5.47 16.03 20.02
CA ILE A 70 -6.49 14.99 20.09
C ILE A 70 -6.47 14.31 21.46
N ARG A 71 -7.66 14.05 22.00
CA ARG A 71 -7.85 13.18 23.17
C ARG A 71 -8.59 11.92 22.74
N ILE A 72 -7.83 10.87 22.49
CA ILE A 72 -8.34 9.58 21.97
C ILE A 72 -7.54 8.44 22.59
N SER A 73 -8.17 7.30 22.80
CA SER A 73 -7.43 6.09 23.17
C SER A 73 -6.64 5.57 21.96
N ARG A 74 -5.58 4.78 22.23
CA ARG A 74 -4.78 4.15 21.17
C ARG A 74 -5.64 3.29 20.23
N GLN A 75 -6.58 2.52 20.80
CA GLN A 75 -7.44 1.65 19.98
C GLN A 75 -8.38 2.45 19.09
N GLU A 76 -9.05 3.48 19.62
CA GLU A 76 -9.91 4.36 18.80
C GLU A 76 -9.11 5.08 17.70
N PHE A 77 -7.84 5.43 17.96
CA PHE A 77 -6.96 6.00 16.94
C PHE A 77 -6.67 4.99 15.83
N ILE A 78 -6.28 3.75 16.18
CA ILE A 78 -6.03 2.67 15.21
C ILE A 78 -7.28 2.40 14.38
N ASP A 79 -8.44 2.27 15.02
CA ASP A 79 -9.71 2.04 14.32
C ASP A 79 -10.01 3.16 13.32
N SER A 80 -9.79 4.43 13.72
CA SER A 80 -10.00 5.59 12.85
C SER A 80 -8.97 5.65 11.71
N TYR A 81 -7.72 5.26 11.99
CA TYR A 81 -6.62 5.26 11.02
C TYR A 81 -6.78 4.15 9.99
N CYS A 82 -7.38 3.03 10.38
CA CYS A 82 -7.68 1.91 9.49
C CYS A 82 -9.01 2.04 8.74
N ALA A 83 -9.95 2.88 9.21
CA ALA A 83 -11.26 3.07 8.58
C ALA A 83 -11.22 3.79 7.21
N ILE A 84 -10.05 4.13 6.73
CA ILE A 84 -9.85 4.83 5.45
C ILE A 84 -10.00 3.91 4.23
N PHE A 85 -9.87 2.59 4.43
CA PHE A 85 -9.78 1.61 3.35
C PHE A 85 -11.15 1.08 2.91
N THR A 86 -11.34 0.94 1.60
CA THR A 86 -12.49 0.29 0.98
C THR A 86 -12.02 -0.69 -0.07
N ARG A 87 -12.49 -1.93 -0.01
CA ARG A 87 -12.06 -3.02 -0.88
C ARG A 87 -12.46 -2.79 -2.34
N ILE A 88 -11.57 -3.18 -3.27
CA ILE A 88 -11.81 -3.26 -4.70
C ILE A 88 -12.03 -4.72 -5.07
N GLU A 89 -13.30 -5.15 -5.12
CA GLU A 89 -13.68 -6.55 -5.31
C GLU A 89 -13.14 -7.17 -6.60
N SER A 90 -13.10 -6.40 -7.68
CA SER A 90 -12.59 -6.87 -8.97
C SER A 90 -11.11 -7.29 -8.90
N THR A 91 -10.28 -6.56 -8.15
CA THR A 91 -8.88 -6.92 -7.95
C THR A 91 -8.74 -8.16 -7.07
N ALA A 92 -9.53 -8.27 -6.01
CA ALA A 92 -9.53 -9.47 -5.17
C ALA A 92 -9.94 -10.74 -5.94
N THR A 93 -10.92 -10.63 -6.84
CA THR A 93 -11.33 -11.71 -7.74
C THR A 93 -10.21 -12.08 -8.71
N LEU A 94 -9.54 -11.09 -9.30
CA LEU A 94 -8.41 -11.29 -10.20
C LEU A 94 -7.23 -12.01 -9.51
N ILE A 95 -6.90 -11.63 -8.27
CA ILE A 95 -5.85 -12.27 -7.47
C ILE A 95 -6.13 -13.78 -7.34
N ARG A 96 -7.38 -14.17 -7.05
CA ARG A 96 -7.77 -15.59 -6.96
C ARG A 96 -7.66 -16.30 -8.32
N ALA A 97 -8.02 -15.64 -9.41
CA ALA A 97 -7.94 -16.21 -10.77
C ALA A 97 -6.47 -16.43 -11.21
N LEU A 98 -5.56 -15.53 -10.83
CA LEU A 98 -4.15 -15.60 -11.18
C LEU A 98 -3.36 -16.63 -10.35
N LYS A 99 -3.74 -16.87 -9.09
CA LYS A 99 -2.99 -17.73 -8.15
C LYS A 99 -2.64 -19.13 -8.67
N PRO A 100 -3.50 -19.84 -9.41
CA PRO A 100 -3.16 -21.18 -9.89
C PRO A 100 -2.03 -21.24 -10.92
N ARG A 101 -1.70 -20.10 -11.58
CA ARG A 101 -0.74 -20.02 -12.69
C ARG A 101 0.48 -19.18 -12.37
N TYR A 102 0.36 -18.21 -11.45
CA TYR A 102 1.39 -17.21 -11.18
C TYR A 102 1.71 -17.14 -9.70
N ARG A 103 2.98 -16.90 -9.39
CA ARG A 103 3.36 -16.46 -8.05
C ARG A 103 2.82 -15.05 -7.82
N LEU A 104 2.39 -14.76 -6.59
CA LEU A 104 1.81 -13.47 -6.26
C LEU A 104 2.70 -12.74 -5.24
N GLY A 105 3.00 -11.48 -5.52
CA GLY A 105 3.70 -10.58 -4.62
C GLY A 105 2.80 -9.43 -4.17
N LEU A 106 2.98 -8.97 -2.93
CA LEU A 106 2.40 -7.73 -2.42
C LEU A 106 3.52 -6.77 -2.05
N LEU A 107 3.59 -5.62 -2.74
CA LEU A 107 4.62 -4.59 -2.56
C LEU A 107 3.96 -3.27 -2.16
N SER A 108 4.08 -2.87 -0.90
CA SER A 108 3.33 -1.72 -0.38
C SER A 108 4.20 -0.73 0.40
N ASN A 109 4.04 0.57 0.10
CA ASN A 109 4.40 1.63 1.02
C ASN A 109 3.32 1.65 2.11
N THR A 110 3.69 1.28 3.35
CA THR A 110 2.75 1.08 4.44
C THR A 110 3.46 1.09 5.79
N ASN A 111 2.69 1.05 6.85
CA ASN A 111 3.16 1.06 8.22
C ASN A 111 2.63 -0.15 9.02
N GLU A 112 3.11 -0.32 10.25
CA GLU A 112 2.78 -1.46 11.09
C GLU A 112 1.26 -1.57 11.33
N TRP A 113 0.58 -0.48 11.67
CA TRP A 113 -0.85 -0.54 11.98
C TRP A 113 -1.71 -0.86 10.76
N HIS A 114 -1.44 -0.24 9.61
CA HIS A 114 -2.14 -0.59 8.38
C HIS A 114 -1.87 -2.05 7.98
N PHE A 115 -0.63 -2.54 8.18
CA PHE A 115 -0.34 -3.94 7.89
C PHE A 115 -1.09 -4.89 8.82
N GLU A 116 -0.95 -4.74 10.14
CA GLU A 116 -1.49 -5.69 11.11
C GLU A 116 -3.03 -5.65 11.19
N ASN A 117 -3.65 -4.47 11.04
CA ASN A 117 -5.09 -4.32 11.23
C ASN A 117 -5.90 -4.26 9.92
N CYS A 118 -5.25 -4.03 8.76
CA CYS A 118 -5.93 -3.91 7.48
C CYS A 118 -5.38 -4.92 6.47
N ILE A 119 -4.10 -4.83 6.06
CA ILE A 119 -3.56 -5.60 4.94
C ILE A 119 -3.53 -7.10 5.26
N ARG A 120 -3.00 -7.48 6.43
CA ARG A 120 -2.87 -8.87 6.86
C ARG A 120 -4.22 -9.58 7.06
N THR A 121 -5.28 -8.83 7.33
CA THR A 121 -6.61 -9.37 7.65
C THR A 121 -7.47 -9.62 6.43
N VAL A 122 -7.06 -9.18 5.23
CA VAL A 122 -7.84 -9.40 4.01
C VAL A 122 -7.79 -10.86 3.58
N ASP A 123 -8.91 -11.37 3.10
CA ASP A 123 -9.09 -12.79 2.77
C ASP A 123 -8.22 -13.31 1.62
N VAL A 124 -7.71 -12.41 0.75
CA VAL A 124 -6.76 -12.76 -0.31
C VAL A 124 -5.31 -12.69 0.16
N PHE A 125 -5.01 -12.17 1.37
CA PHE A 125 -3.65 -12.06 1.87
C PHE A 125 -2.88 -13.40 1.90
N PRO A 126 -3.49 -14.54 2.31
CA PRO A 126 -2.82 -15.84 2.29
C PRO A 126 -2.42 -16.34 0.89
N LEU A 127 -2.91 -15.71 -0.17
CA LEU A 127 -2.56 -16.07 -1.55
C LEU A 127 -1.22 -15.47 -2.01
N PHE A 128 -0.68 -14.49 -1.31
CA PHE A 128 0.62 -13.90 -1.66
C PHE A 128 1.77 -14.79 -1.23
N ASP A 129 2.65 -15.12 -2.18
CA ASP A 129 3.86 -15.93 -1.95
C ASP A 129 5.01 -15.10 -1.36
N ALA A 130 4.99 -13.79 -1.64
CA ALA A 130 5.97 -12.84 -1.13
C ALA A 130 5.30 -11.52 -0.74
N VAL A 131 5.76 -10.93 0.37
CA VAL A 131 5.25 -9.64 0.86
C VAL A 131 6.45 -8.75 1.20
N THR A 132 6.47 -7.55 0.62
CA THR A 132 7.46 -6.50 0.89
C THR A 132 6.74 -5.24 1.37
N LEU A 133 7.10 -4.78 2.56
CA LEU A 133 6.48 -3.66 3.25
C LEU A 133 7.56 -2.63 3.58
N SER A 134 7.32 -1.38 3.21
CA SER A 134 8.31 -0.29 3.31
C SER A 134 8.88 -0.14 4.72
N TYR A 135 8.03 -0.19 5.76
CA TYR A 135 8.46 -0.02 7.15
C TYR A 135 9.36 -1.16 7.66
N LYS A 136 9.30 -2.37 7.03
CA LYS A 136 10.15 -3.52 7.40
C LYS A 136 11.49 -3.50 6.69
N VAL A 137 11.53 -2.99 5.46
CA VAL A 137 12.75 -2.93 4.65
C VAL A 137 13.44 -1.57 4.72
N HIS A 138 12.85 -0.62 5.45
CA HIS A 138 13.33 0.77 5.61
C HIS A 138 13.58 1.47 4.27
N ALA A 139 12.77 1.14 3.28
CA ALA A 139 12.83 1.71 1.93
C ALA A 139 11.43 1.81 1.35
N MET A 140 11.13 2.93 0.69
CA MET A 140 9.84 3.19 0.05
C MET A 140 9.99 3.20 -1.47
N LYS A 141 8.91 2.85 -2.19
CA LYS A 141 8.77 3.16 -3.61
C LYS A 141 8.90 4.68 -3.79
N PRO A 142 9.65 5.17 -4.77
CA PRO A 142 10.20 4.48 -5.93
C PRO A 142 11.67 4.02 -5.77
N THR A 143 12.23 3.89 -4.56
CA THR A 143 13.63 3.47 -4.40
C THR A 143 13.87 2.05 -4.88
N ALA A 144 15.02 1.78 -5.50
CA ALA A 144 15.35 0.46 -6.04
C ALA A 144 15.35 -0.65 -4.96
N ALA A 145 15.68 -0.30 -3.72
CA ALA A 145 15.83 -1.27 -2.62
C ALA A 145 14.55 -2.04 -2.33
N ILE A 146 13.36 -1.40 -2.36
CA ILE A 146 12.11 -2.08 -2.06
C ILE A 146 11.70 -3.08 -3.16
N TYR A 147 11.99 -2.78 -4.43
CA TYR A 147 11.76 -3.71 -5.55
C TYR A 147 12.74 -4.88 -5.51
N ALA A 148 14.01 -4.61 -5.17
CA ALA A 148 15.03 -5.65 -5.03
C ALA A 148 14.67 -6.65 -3.93
N ASP A 149 14.14 -6.21 -2.79
CA ASP A 149 13.65 -7.09 -1.71
C ASP A 149 12.50 -7.99 -2.20
N MET A 150 11.54 -7.45 -2.97
CA MET A 150 10.46 -8.24 -3.56
C MET A 150 10.99 -9.29 -4.54
N LEU A 151 11.87 -8.91 -5.46
CA LEU A 151 12.49 -9.81 -6.43
C LEU A 151 13.29 -10.92 -5.75
N HIS A 152 14.04 -10.57 -4.71
CA HIS A 152 14.78 -11.54 -3.89
C HIS A 152 13.85 -12.57 -3.23
N LYS A 153 12.77 -12.11 -2.59
CA LYS A 153 11.76 -12.99 -1.95
C LYS A 153 11.06 -13.90 -2.96
N LEU A 154 10.79 -13.39 -4.15
CA LEU A 154 10.23 -14.20 -5.24
C LEU A 154 11.28 -15.13 -5.88
N GLY A 155 12.57 -14.86 -5.76
CA GLY A 155 13.62 -15.63 -6.42
C GLY A 155 13.48 -15.58 -7.95
N LEU A 156 13.12 -14.44 -8.52
CA LEU A 156 12.86 -14.27 -9.94
C LEU A 156 13.63 -13.07 -10.50
N GLU A 157 14.00 -13.18 -11.78
CA GLU A 157 14.57 -12.07 -12.53
C GLU A 157 13.50 -11.00 -12.81
N PRO A 158 13.86 -9.71 -12.87
CA PRO A 158 12.91 -8.62 -13.09
C PRO A 158 11.98 -8.83 -14.29
N GLY A 159 12.51 -9.27 -15.44
CA GLY A 159 11.74 -9.51 -16.67
C GLY A 159 10.71 -10.63 -16.59
N ALA A 160 10.76 -11.48 -15.56
CA ALA A 160 9.77 -12.52 -15.29
C ALA A 160 8.62 -12.03 -14.37
N CYS A 161 8.66 -10.78 -13.91
CA CYS A 161 7.67 -10.18 -13.04
C CYS A 161 6.85 -9.11 -13.76
N LEU A 162 5.54 -9.07 -13.46
CA LEU A 162 4.66 -7.96 -13.83
C LEU A 162 4.24 -7.22 -12.56
N TYR A 163 4.55 -5.93 -12.47
CA TYR A 163 4.19 -5.06 -11.36
C TYR A 163 2.98 -4.19 -11.70
N ILE A 164 2.05 -4.02 -10.77
CA ILE A 164 0.80 -3.27 -10.92
C ILE A 164 0.71 -2.25 -9.79
N ASP A 165 0.63 -0.96 -10.13
CA ASP A 165 0.56 0.16 -9.18
C ASP A 165 -0.23 1.32 -9.80
N ASP A 166 -0.94 2.13 -9.02
CA ASP A 166 -1.71 3.27 -9.50
C ASP A 166 -0.84 4.54 -9.71
N ILE A 167 0.37 4.57 -9.14
CA ILE A 167 1.28 5.72 -9.22
C ILE A 167 2.27 5.54 -10.39
N PRO A 168 2.18 6.37 -11.46
CA PRO A 168 3.03 6.23 -12.64
C PRO A 168 4.54 6.27 -12.34
N GLU A 169 4.96 7.06 -11.35
CA GLU A 169 6.37 7.15 -10.93
C GLU A 169 6.87 5.79 -10.41
N TYR A 170 6.07 5.06 -9.64
CA TYR A 170 6.44 3.75 -9.10
C TYR A 170 6.50 2.69 -10.19
N VAL A 171 5.57 2.75 -11.14
CA VAL A 171 5.58 1.90 -12.34
C VAL A 171 6.84 2.15 -13.17
N GLN A 172 7.21 3.43 -13.38
CA GLN A 172 8.39 3.79 -14.14
C GLN A 172 9.69 3.32 -13.45
N ALA A 173 9.77 3.44 -12.11
CA ALA A 173 10.90 2.92 -11.36
C ALA A 173 11.07 1.40 -11.52
N ALA A 174 9.98 0.64 -11.46
CA ALA A 174 9.99 -0.80 -11.70
C ALA A 174 10.48 -1.14 -13.13
N ARG A 175 10.03 -0.39 -14.14
CA ARG A 175 10.50 -0.56 -15.53
C ARG A 175 11.98 -0.28 -15.70
N HIS A 176 12.54 0.75 -15.03
CA HIS A 176 13.97 1.04 -15.05
C HIS A 176 14.82 -0.09 -14.45
N LEU A 177 14.22 -0.90 -13.56
CA LEU A 177 14.85 -2.10 -12.99
C LEU A 177 14.66 -3.35 -13.84
N GLY A 178 14.07 -3.21 -15.04
CA GLY A 178 13.86 -4.32 -15.99
C GLY A 178 12.59 -5.14 -15.74
N MET A 179 11.72 -4.73 -14.82
CA MET A 179 10.42 -5.38 -14.62
C MET A 179 9.44 -5.00 -15.74
N ASN A 180 8.51 -5.90 -16.05
CA ASN A 180 7.28 -5.47 -16.71
C ASN A 180 6.43 -4.73 -15.68
N ALA A 181 5.81 -3.62 -16.06
CA ALA A 181 4.97 -2.89 -15.12
C ALA A 181 3.86 -2.12 -15.84
N VAL A 182 2.67 -2.05 -15.23
CA VAL A 182 1.48 -1.39 -15.77
C VAL A 182 0.88 -0.46 -14.73
N THR A 183 0.38 0.69 -15.19
CA THR A 183 -0.31 1.64 -14.31
C THR A 183 -1.77 1.23 -14.16
N TYR A 184 -2.20 0.97 -12.95
CA TYR A 184 -3.59 0.65 -12.65
C TYR A 184 -4.47 1.90 -12.76
N THR A 185 -5.39 1.90 -13.71
CA THR A 185 -6.39 2.96 -13.90
C THR A 185 -7.82 2.42 -13.87
N GLY A 186 -7.97 1.13 -13.51
CA GLY A 186 -9.24 0.44 -13.42
C GLY A 186 -9.16 -0.99 -13.94
N HIS A 187 -10.14 -1.79 -13.55
CA HIS A 187 -10.14 -3.24 -13.77
C HIS A 187 -10.07 -3.61 -15.27
N ASP A 188 -10.90 -2.99 -16.11
CA ASP A 188 -10.97 -3.35 -17.54
C ASP A 188 -9.68 -2.99 -18.29
N VAL A 189 -9.01 -1.92 -17.87
CA VAL A 189 -7.69 -1.54 -18.42
C VAL A 189 -6.67 -2.58 -18.01
N LEU A 190 -6.63 -2.94 -16.73
CA LEU A 190 -5.73 -3.98 -16.23
C LEU A 190 -5.90 -5.30 -16.96
N LEU A 191 -7.14 -5.77 -17.19
CA LEU A 191 -7.38 -7.01 -17.94
C LEU A 191 -6.83 -6.96 -19.38
N ARG A 192 -6.92 -5.80 -20.05
CA ARG A 192 -6.31 -5.61 -21.38
C ARG A 192 -4.79 -5.68 -21.33
N ASP A 193 -4.19 -5.04 -20.32
CA ASP A 193 -2.74 -5.02 -20.14
C ASP A 193 -2.20 -6.43 -19.85
N LEU A 194 -2.88 -7.21 -18.99
CA LEU A 194 -2.51 -8.60 -18.72
C LEU A 194 -2.55 -9.45 -19.99
N ARG A 195 -3.59 -9.30 -20.83
CA ARG A 195 -3.69 -9.99 -22.13
C ARG A 195 -2.58 -9.57 -23.10
N ALA A 196 -2.22 -8.27 -23.13
CA ALA A 196 -1.10 -7.77 -23.93
C ALA A 196 0.24 -8.40 -23.53
N HIS A 197 0.40 -8.74 -22.26
CA HIS A 197 1.52 -9.52 -21.73
C HIS A 197 1.36 -11.04 -21.91
N GLN A 198 0.37 -11.49 -22.70
CA GLN A 198 0.08 -12.91 -22.99
C GLN A 198 -0.21 -13.74 -21.73
N MET A 199 -0.81 -13.11 -20.72
CA MET A 199 -1.18 -13.78 -19.49
C MET A 199 -2.55 -14.46 -19.61
N GLU A 200 -2.64 -15.66 -19.07
CA GLU A 200 -3.91 -16.39 -18.91
C GLU A 200 -4.63 -15.95 -17.64
N ILE A 201 -5.90 -15.58 -17.76
CA ILE A 201 -6.72 -15.07 -16.65
C ILE A 201 -7.96 -15.98 -16.51
#